data_143411cf4628105f5b307bfefa2a9c48
#
_entry.id   143411cf4628105f5b307bfefa2a9c48
#
_cell.length_a   1.000
_cell.length_b   1.000
_cell.length_c   1.000
_cell.angle_alpha   90.00
_cell.angle_beta   90.00
_cell.angle_gamma   90.00
#
_symmetry.space_group_name_H-M   'P 1'
#
loop_
_entity.id
_entity.type
_entity.pdbx_description
1 polymer ?
#
loop_
_entity_poly.entity_id
_entity_poly.type
_entity_poly.pdbx_seq_one_letter_code
_entity_poly.pdbx_strand_id
1 'polypeptide(L)'
;NHNISRRLVESAAVSGKAIALEDLSGIRERASVMHREMRFELGNWGFDQLRNFIEYKARRAGVRVVAVDPRNTSRTCSACGYCDKHNRKSQSCFQCKECGLMMNADLNAALNIKARGAVTRPIDGEAVLPASTVKASQL
;
A
#
# COMPACT_ATOMS: atom_id res chain seq x y z
N ASN A 1 -11.19 -1.10 -11.53
CA ASN A 1 -10.17 -1.81 -10.74
C ASN A 1 -9.25 -2.67 -11.61
N HIS A 2 -9.79 -3.39 -12.64
CA HIS A 2 -8.98 -4.29 -13.48
C HIS A 2 -7.85 -3.56 -14.24
N ASN A 3 -8.15 -2.42 -14.86
CA ASN A 3 -7.15 -1.61 -15.58
C ASN A 3 -6.15 -0.95 -14.63
N ILE A 4 -6.62 -0.45 -13.48
CA ILE A 4 -5.76 0.17 -12.46
C ILE A 4 -4.73 -0.85 -11.96
N SER A 5 -5.18 -2.03 -11.55
CA SER A 5 -4.31 -3.09 -11.05
C SER A 5 -3.30 -3.57 -12.10
N ARG A 6 -3.70 -3.64 -13.38
CA ARG A 6 -2.79 -4.01 -14.48
C ARG A 6 -1.66 -2.99 -14.63
N ARG A 7 -2.01 -1.70 -14.77
CA ARG A 7 -1.02 -0.62 -14.93
C ARG A 7 -0.06 -0.51 -13.76
N LEU A 8 -0.58 -0.71 -12.53
CA LEU A 8 0.24 -0.68 -11.31
C LEU A 8 1.27 -1.82 -11.32
N VAL A 9 0.84 -3.04 -11.61
CA VAL A 9 1.72 -4.23 -11.63
C VAL A 9 2.74 -4.14 -12.78
N GLU A 10 2.33 -3.71 -13.98
CA GLU A 10 3.23 -3.49 -15.11
C GLU A 10 4.31 -2.46 -14.76
N SER A 11 3.93 -1.34 -14.16
CA SER A 11 4.88 -0.30 -13.72
C SER A 11 5.86 -0.82 -12.66
N ALA A 12 5.38 -1.62 -11.71
CA ALA A 12 6.22 -2.22 -10.67
C ALA A 12 7.21 -3.24 -11.28
N ALA A 13 6.74 -4.10 -12.20
CA ALA A 13 7.57 -5.08 -12.89
C ALA A 13 8.70 -4.41 -13.68
N VAL A 14 8.37 -3.40 -14.50
CA VAL A 14 9.37 -2.66 -15.31
C VAL A 14 10.40 -1.96 -14.44
N SER A 15 9.98 -1.42 -13.29
CA SER A 15 10.88 -0.69 -12.38
C SER A 15 11.60 -1.60 -11.36
N GLY A 16 11.34 -2.91 -11.35
CA GLY A 16 11.91 -3.84 -10.37
C GLY A 16 11.51 -3.56 -8.93
N LYS A 17 10.33 -2.94 -8.71
CA LYS A 17 9.86 -2.50 -7.39
C LYS A 17 8.78 -3.42 -6.86
N ALA A 18 8.71 -3.53 -5.53
CA ALA A 18 7.58 -4.15 -4.84
C ALA A 18 6.39 -3.17 -4.74
N ILE A 19 5.20 -3.72 -4.51
CA ILE A 19 3.98 -2.95 -4.24
C ILE A 19 3.68 -3.07 -2.74
N ALA A 20 3.54 -1.95 -2.03
CA ALA A 20 3.08 -1.92 -0.65
C ALA A 20 1.60 -1.52 -0.61
N LEU A 21 0.79 -2.32 0.08
CA LEU A 21 -0.65 -2.07 0.27
C LEU A 21 -0.97 -2.01 1.76
N GLU A 22 -1.94 -1.19 2.13
CA GLU A 22 -2.48 -1.19 3.49
C GLU A 22 -3.16 -2.52 3.80
N ASP A 23 -2.91 -3.05 5.00
CA ASP A 23 -3.66 -4.20 5.53
C ASP A 23 -5.00 -3.73 6.10
N LEU A 24 -6.05 -3.90 5.31
CA LEU A 24 -7.42 -3.54 5.67
C LEU A 24 -8.23 -4.73 6.21
N SER A 25 -7.62 -5.87 6.50
CA SER A 25 -8.30 -7.10 6.95
C SER A 25 -9.18 -6.88 8.20
N GLY A 26 -8.76 -6.03 9.13
CA GLY A 26 -9.54 -5.71 10.34
C GLY A 26 -10.59 -4.59 10.20
N ILE A 27 -10.77 -4.02 9.01
CA ILE A 27 -11.74 -2.91 8.83
C ILE A 27 -13.18 -3.38 8.97
N ARG A 28 -13.51 -4.58 8.49
CA ARG A 28 -14.87 -5.15 8.59
C ARG A 28 -15.29 -5.40 10.03
N GLU A 29 -14.39 -5.89 10.87
CA GLU A 29 -14.66 -6.11 12.30
C GLU A 29 -14.87 -4.79 13.03
N ARG A 30 -14.06 -3.79 12.74
CA ARG A 30 -14.21 -2.42 13.29
C ARG A 30 -15.45 -1.71 12.75
N ALA A 31 -15.83 -1.96 11.49
CA ALA A 31 -17.03 -1.42 10.88
C ALA A 31 -18.32 -2.01 11.47
N SER A 32 -18.28 -3.14 12.16
CA SER A 32 -19.45 -3.72 12.86
C SER A 32 -20.03 -2.78 13.92
N VAL A 33 -19.21 -1.86 14.47
CA VAL A 33 -19.60 -0.85 15.47
C VAL A 33 -20.04 0.47 14.82
N MET A 34 -19.91 0.61 13.50
CA MET A 34 -20.24 1.85 12.78
C MET A 34 -21.73 1.91 12.37
N HIS A 35 -22.21 3.11 12.09
CA HIS A 35 -23.58 3.34 11.64
C HIS A 35 -23.90 2.55 10.37
N ARG A 36 -25.16 2.06 10.23
CA ARG A 36 -25.63 1.15 9.16
C ARG A 36 -25.31 1.66 7.73
N GLU A 37 -25.45 2.96 7.48
CA GLU A 37 -25.19 3.58 6.18
C GLU A 37 -23.70 3.51 5.82
N MET A 38 -22.82 3.82 6.76
CA MET A 38 -21.37 3.77 6.58
C MET A 38 -20.87 2.33 6.37
N ARG A 39 -21.54 1.32 6.98
CA ARG A 39 -21.26 -0.11 6.72
C ARG A 39 -21.61 -0.52 5.31
N PHE A 40 -22.70 0.01 4.75
CA PHE A 40 -23.14 -0.28 3.38
C PHE A 40 -22.17 0.29 2.35
N GLU A 41 -21.69 1.52 2.53
CA GLU A 41 -20.68 2.14 1.67
C GLU A 41 -19.34 1.40 1.71
N LEU A 42 -18.86 1.02 2.90
CA LEU A 42 -17.63 0.24 3.08
C LEU A 42 -17.74 -1.18 2.48
N GLY A 43 -18.92 -1.80 2.55
CA GLY A 43 -19.17 -3.15 2.00
C GLY A 43 -19.21 -3.18 0.47
N ASN A 44 -19.63 -2.09 -0.17
CA ASN A 44 -19.70 -1.95 -1.62
C ASN A 44 -18.38 -1.41 -2.23
N TRP A 45 -17.43 -1.06 -1.43
CA TRP A 45 -16.20 -0.46 -1.91
C TRP A 45 -15.28 -1.51 -2.53
N GLY A 46 -14.88 -1.27 -3.77
CA GLY A 46 -14.06 -2.19 -4.55
C GLY A 46 -12.60 -2.32 -4.11
N PHE A 47 -12.26 -2.03 -2.83
CA PHE A 47 -10.89 -2.18 -2.32
C PHE A 47 -10.46 -3.64 -2.26
N ASP A 48 -11.30 -4.52 -1.73
CA ASP A 48 -10.98 -5.95 -1.68
C ASP A 48 -10.79 -6.51 -3.09
N GLN A 49 -11.65 -6.07 -4.02
CA GLN A 49 -11.52 -6.44 -5.43
C GLN A 49 -10.23 -5.91 -6.05
N LEU A 50 -9.89 -4.64 -5.80
CA LEU A 50 -8.65 -4.04 -6.32
C LEU A 50 -7.43 -4.75 -5.74
N ARG A 51 -7.41 -5.02 -4.44
CA ARG A 51 -6.36 -5.76 -3.75
C ARG A 51 -6.18 -7.15 -4.37
N ASN A 52 -7.25 -7.92 -4.49
CA ASN A 52 -7.22 -9.26 -5.10
C ASN A 52 -6.69 -9.21 -6.53
N PHE A 53 -7.07 -8.20 -7.33
CA PHE A 53 -6.56 -8.02 -8.68
C PHE A 53 -5.08 -7.68 -8.71
N ILE A 54 -4.59 -6.89 -7.78
CA ILE A 54 -3.16 -6.57 -7.66
C ILE A 54 -2.39 -7.84 -7.26
N GLU A 55 -2.83 -8.55 -6.23
CA GLU A 55 -2.14 -9.72 -5.69
C GLU A 55 -1.99 -10.84 -6.74
N TYR A 56 -3.08 -11.24 -7.43
CA TYR A 56 -2.96 -12.30 -8.43
C TYR A 56 -2.13 -11.90 -9.65
N LYS A 57 -2.24 -10.65 -10.10
CA LYS A 57 -1.46 -10.17 -11.25
C LYS A 57 0.01 -10.00 -10.90
N ALA A 58 0.30 -9.49 -9.71
CA ALA A 58 1.65 -9.34 -9.19
C ALA A 58 2.34 -10.71 -9.09
N ARG A 59 1.64 -11.74 -8.55
CA ARG A 59 2.14 -13.13 -8.49
C ARG A 59 2.50 -13.65 -9.87
N ARG A 60 1.64 -13.42 -10.87
CA ARG A 60 1.91 -13.84 -12.27
C ARG A 60 3.08 -13.08 -12.90
N ALA A 61 3.30 -11.85 -12.52
CA ALA A 61 4.36 -10.98 -13.05
C ALA A 61 5.68 -11.08 -12.25
N GLY A 62 5.74 -11.90 -11.19
CA GLY A 62 6.91 -11.98 -10.31
C GLY A 62 7.12 -10.69 -9.47
N VAL A 63 6.09 -9.87 -9.29
CA VAL A 63 6.14 -8.63 -8.50
C VAL A 63 5.77 -8.95 -7.06
N ARG A 64 6.63 -8.56 -6.13
CA ARG A 64 6.40 -8.74 -4.69
C ARG A 64 5.34 -7.75 -4.18
N VAL A 65 4.37 -8.26 -3.41
CA VAL A 65 3.37 -7.46 -2.71
C VAL A 65 3.58 -7.57 -1.20
N VAL A 66 3.48 -6.46 -0.49
CA VAL A 66 3.71 -6.37 0.96
C VAL A 66 2.50 -5.72 1.62
N ALA A 67 1.94 -6.35 2.65
CA ALA A 67 0.91 -5.77 3.50
C ALA A 67 1.54 -4.90 4.60
N VAL A 68 0.98 -3.73 4.83
CA VAL A 68 1.49 -2.73 5.78
C VAL A 68 0.39 -2.35 6.77
N ASP A 69 0.73 -2.28 8.05
CA ASP A 69 -0.19 -1.76 9.08
C ASP A 69 -0.59 -0.30 8.75
N PRO A 70 -1.89 -0.01 8.57
CA PRO A 70 -2.37 1.31 8.19
C PRO A 70 -2.37 2.32 9.35
N ARG A 71 -2.09 1.92 10.57
CA ARG A 71 -2.21 2.79 11.75
C ARG A 71 -1.37 4.05 11.60
N ASN A 72 -2.02 5.21 11.77
CA ASN A 72 -1.41 6.53 11.76
C ASN A 72 -0.69 6.94 10.46
N THR A 73 -0.76 6.18 9.38
CA THR A 73 -0.11 6.55 8.10
C THR A 73 -0.59 7.92 7.59
N SER A 74 -1.85 8.25 7.79
CA SER A 74 -2.44 9.52 7.40
C SER A 74 -2.11 10.71 8.32
N ARG A 75 -1.59 10.45 9.52
CA ARG A 75 -1.30 11.47 10.56
C ARG A 75 0.17 11.70 10.78
N THR A 76 1.02 10.75 10.39
CA THR A 76 2.47 10.81 10.52
C THR A 76 3.06 11.61 9.37
N CYS A 77 3.98 12.51 9.67
CA CYS A 77 4.74 13.24 8.66
C CYS A 77 5.74 12.31 7.97
N SER A 78 5.71 12.25 6.64
CA SER A 78 6.62 11.42 5.86
C SER A 78 8.06 11.92 5.87
N ALA A 79 8.29 13.19 6.24
CA ALA A 79 9.63 13.76 6.31
C ALA A 79 10.28 13.64 7.69
N CYS A 80 9.58 14.03 8.78
CA CYS A 80 10.16 14.06 10.12
C CYS A 80 9.65 12.97 11.07
N GLY A 81 8.64 12.20 10.68
CA GLY A 81 8.04 11.15 11.51
C GLY A 81 7.09 11.64 12.61
N TYR A 82 6.92 12.94 12.79
CA TYR A 82 6.02 13.49 13.81
C TYR A 82 4.57 13.10 13.53
N CYS A 83 3.90 12.51 14.53
CA CYS A 83 2.53 12.00 14.41
C CYS A 83 1.57 12.83 15.28
N ASP A 84 0.67 13.54 14.64
CA ASP A 84 -0.40 14.31 15.31
C ASP A 84 -1.69 14.28 14.46
N LYS A 85 -2.85 14.17 15.16
CA LYS A 85 -4.16 14.15 14.49
C LYS A 85 -4.46 15.45 13.72
N HIS A 86 -3.87 16.55 14.10
CA HIS A 86 -4.08 17.86 13.48
C HIS A 86 -3.13 18.13 12.30
N ASN A 87 -2.19 17.20 11.99
CA ASN A 87 -1.37 17.28 10.79
C ASN A 87 -2.23 17.15 9.52
N ARG A 88 -3.28 16.31 9.55
CA ARG A 88 -4.25 16.20 8.46
C ARG A 88 -5.33 17.25 8.63
N LYS A 89 -5.22 18.35 7.88
CA LYS A 89 -6.15 19.49 7.92
C LYS A 89 -7.47 19.19 7.23
N SER A 90 -7.43 18.42 6.14
CA SER A 90 -8.60 17.98 5.39
C SER A 90 -8.32 16.62 4.70
N GLN A 91 -9.26 16.16 3.89
CA GLN A 91 -9.07 14.96 3.09
C GLN A 91 -7.89 15.07 2.12
N SER A 92 -7.63 16.25 1.58
CA SER A 92 -6.59 16.50 0.58
C SER A 92 -5.38 17.26 1.11
N CYS A 93 -5.46 17.89 2.30
CA CYS A 93 -4.39 18.73 2.81
C CYS A 93 -3.74 18.15 4.06
N PHE A 94 -2.43 18.00 4.01
CA PHE A 94 -1.55 17.65 5.11
C PHE A 94 -0.60 18.81 5.41
N GLN A 95 -0.46 19.17 6.68
CA GLN A 95 0.52 20.14 7.16
C GLN A 95 1.11 19.67 8.47
N CYS A 96 2.40 19.37 8.48
CA CYS A 96 3.11 18.97 9.69
C CYS A 96 3.24 20.15 10.66
N LYS A 97 2.87 19.94 11.91
CA LYS A 97 3.03 20.96 12.95
C LYS A 97 4.46 21.13 13.43
N GLU A 98 5.27 20.09 13.29
CA GLU A 98 6.67 20.09 13.74
C GLU A 98 7.61 20.71 12.69
N CYS A 99 7.67 20.15 11.49
CA CYS A 99 8.60 20.59 10.45
C CYS A 99 8.00 21.52 9.40
N GLY A 100 6.68 21.80 9.46
CA GLY A 100 6.01 22.68 8.51
C GLY A 100 5.74 22.10 7.13
N LEU A 101 6.12 20.85 6.85
CA LEU A 101 5.88 20.21 5.55
C LEU A 101 4.42 20.30 5.16
N MET A 102 4.14 20.83 3.97
CA MET A 102 2.81 20.87 3.36
C MET A 102 2.77 20.02 2.11
N MET A 103 1.77 19.15 1.99
CA MET A 103 1.55 18.33 0.79
C MET A 103 0.13 17.76 0.73
N ASN A 104 -0.18 17.05 -0.36
CA ASN A 104 -1.41 16.28 -0.44
C ASN A 104 -1.42 15.17 0.62
N ALA A 105 -2.54 15.03 1.35
CA ALA A 105 -2.66 14.10 2.48
C ALA A 105 -2.54 12.63 2.05
N ASP A 106 -3.06 12.27 0.87
CA ASP A 106 -2.99 10.90 0.37
C ASP A 106 -1.57 10.56 -0.12
N LEU A 107 -0.87 11.56 -0.70
CA LEU A 107 0.55 11.39 -1.06
C LEU A 107 1.41 11.19 0.19
N ASN A 108 1.20 11.96 1.26
CA ASN A 108 1.90 11.78 2.53
C ASN A 108 1.66 10.37 3.10
N ALA A 109 0.41 9.90 3.10
CA ALA A 109 0.06 8.55 3.55
C ALA A 109 0.75 7.47 2.69
N ALA A 110 0.75 7.62 1.37
CA ALA A 110 1.41 6.69 0.45
C ALA A 110 2.94 6.61 0.68
N LEU A 111 3.59 7.73 0.99
CA LEU A 111 5.01 7.75 1.34
C LEU A 111 5.29 7.00 2.65
N ASN A 112 4.43 7.14 3.66
CA ASN A 112 4.53 6.39 4.91
C ASN A 112 4.32 4.87 4.69
N ILE A 113 3.35 4.48 3.87
CA ILE A 113 3.09 3.08 3.50
C ILE A 113 4.31 2.50 2.77
N LYS A 114 4.87 3.25 1.81
CA LYS A 114 6.09 2.88 1.09
C LYS A 114 7.26 2.64 2.06
N ALA A 115 7.49 3.54 2.99
CA ALA A 115 8.57 3.42 3.98
C ALA A 115 8.40 2.19 4.88
N ARG A 116 7.17 1.94 5.37
CA ARG A 116 6.86 0.73 6.15
C ARG A 116 7.01 -0.54 5.31
N GLY A 117 6.57 -0.54 4.07
CA GLY A 117 6.68 -1.67 3.16
C GLY A 117 8.12 -2.07 2.86
N ALA A 118 9.07 -1.14 2.94
CA ALA A 118 10.48 -1.43 2.73
C ALA A 118 11.08 -2.34 3.83
N VAL A 119 10.50 -2.36 5.04
CA VAL A 119 10.97 -3.15 6.18
C VAL A 119 10.07 -4.35 6.51
N THR A 120 8.91 -4.47 5.88
CA THR A 120 7.93 -5.54 6.13
C THR A 120 8.17 -6.73 5.20
N ARG A 121 7.96 -7.96 5.72
CA ARG A 121 8.06 -9.18 4.91
C ARG A 121 6.90 -9.27 3.89
N PRO A 122 7.11 -9.94 2.73
CA PRO A 122 6.04 -10.21 1.77
C PRO A 122 4.86 -10.96 2.41
N ILE A 123 3.66 -10.78 1.85
CA ILE A 123 2.44 -11.46 2.29
C ILE A 123 2.54 -12.97 2.10
N ASP A 124 3.16 -13.39 0.99
CA ASP A 124 3.37 -14.79 0.68
C ASP A 124 4.76 -15.20 1.19
N GLY A 125 4.80 -16.11 2.17
CA GLY A 125 6.03 -16.62 2.80
C GLY A 125 6.91 -17.47 1.88
N GLU A 126 6.72 -17.41 0.58
CA GLU A 126 7.50 -18.15 -0.42
C GLU A 126 8.59 -17.25 -0.99
N ALA A 127 9.84 -17.57 -0.64
CA ALA A 127 11.01 -16.92 -1.21
C ALA A 127 11.00 -17.16 -2.73
N VAL A 128 10.80 -16.09 -3.50
CA VAL A 128 11.12 -16.12 -4.93
C VAL A 128 12.63 -16.27 -5.02
N LEU A 129 13.09 -17.49 -5.36
CA LEU A 129 14.48 -17.76 -5.69
C LEU A 129 14.89 -16.82 -6.84
N PRO A 130 16.06 -16.19 -6.78
CA PRO A 130 16.53 -15.39 -7.90
C PRO A 130 16.67 -16.31 -9.13
N ALA A 131 16.16 -15.84 -10.26
CA ALA A 131 16.28 -16.51 -11.52
C ALA A 131 17.76 -16.88 -11.74
N SER A 132 18.02 -18.19 -11.81
CA SER A 132 19.34 -18.76 -12.03
C SER A 132 19.92 -18.15 -13.30
N THR A 133 21.06 -17.51 -13.17
CA THR A 133 21.92 -17.11 -14.28
C THR A 133 22.26 -18.37 -15.10
N VAL A 134 21.63 -18.50 -16.26
CA VAL A 134 22.01 -19.52 -17.24
C VAL A 134 23.40 -19.13 -17.73
N LYS A 135 24.41 -19.79 -17.21
CA LYS A 135 25.75 -19.74 -17.81
C LYS A 135 25.65 -20.38 -19.19
N ALA A 136 25.80 -19.57 -20.22
CA ALA A 136 26.12 -20.06 -21.54
C ALA A 136 27.49 -20.71 -21.45
N SER A 137 27.53 -22.05 -21.49
CA SER A 137 28.75 -22.80 -21.74
C SER A 137 29.02 -22.78 -23.25
N GLN A 138 30.11 -22.17 -23.61
CA GLN A 138 30.71 -22.29 -24.93
C GLN A 138 31.23 -23.70 -25.09
N LEU A 139 30.91 -24.32 -26.22
CA LEU A 139 31.75 -25.21 -27.02
C LEU A 139 31.48 -24.91 -28.47
#